data_3621a1f34fb6f27a2092d23acedda308
#
_entry.id   3621a1f34fb6f27a2092d23acedda308
#
_cell.length_a   1.000
_cell.length_b   1.000
_cell.length_c   1.000
_cell.angle_alpha   90.00
_cell.angle_beta   90.00
_cell.angle_gamma   90.00
#
_symmetry.space_group_name_H-M   'P 1'
#
loop_
_entity.id
_entity.type
_entity.pdbx_description
1 polymer ?
#
loop_
_entity_poly.entity_id
_entity_poly.type
_entity_poly.pdbx_seq_one_letter_code
_entity_poly.pdbx_strand_id
1 'polypeptide(L)'
;MRALVISISFDTRVLYGGKVGFFEFLRVPTLTETTFSRLAEMYSLLIDQYVKDPAEKTHLFRAIETIPCVKKKADWALKWISSSDSFAERLLAFACIEGIFFSGSFCSIYWLKKRGLMPGLTFSNELISRDEGLHRDFACLLYSMLNNKPDEEVVRSIVTEAVAIEKEFVCDSLPCALVGMNSKMMSDYIEYVADHLFASLGMAKEYNTANPFDWMELISLQGKTNFFEKRVGEYQKAGVMNSIGGGNANAFSLDEDF
;
A
#
# COMPACT_ATOMS: atom_id res chain seq x y z
N MET A 1 1.48 -14.80 6.46
CA MET A 1 0.16 -14.85 5.82
C MET A 1 -0.84 -13.93 6.53
N ARG A 2 -1.17 -14.13 7.84
CA ARG A 2 -2.12 -13.26 8.58
C ARG A 2 -1.78 -11.77 8.48
N ALA A 3 -0.56 -11.36 8.78
CA ALA A 3 -0.13 -9.96 8.71
C ALA A 3 -0.36 -9.34 7.32
N LEU A 4 -0.06 -10.10 6.28
CA LEU A 4 -0.25 -9.68 4.90
C LEU A 4 -1.74 -9.47 4.57
N VAL A 5 -2.59 -10.41 5.02
CA VAL A 5 -4.03 -10.35 4.78
C VAL A 5 -4.68 -9.24 5.62
N ILE A 6 -4.17 -8.98 6.83
CA ILE A 6 -4.60 -7.85 7.67
C ILE A 6 -4.26 -6.51 6.99
N SER A 7 -3.06 -6.37 6.43
CA SER A 7 -2.67 -5.23 5.63
C SER A 7 -3.59 -5.00 4.44
N ILE A 8 -3.82 -6.05 3.66
CA ILE A 8 -4.73 -6.07 2.51
C ILE A 8 -6.15 -5.66 2.92
N SER A 9 -6.62 -6.12 4.08
CA SER A 9 -7.97 -5.80 4.58
C SER A 9 -8.13 -4.34 4.99
N PHE A 10 -7.07 -3.71 5.50
CA PHE A 10 -7.06 -2.27 5.78
C PHE A 10 -7.25 -1.48 4.48
N ASP A 11 -6.42 -1.76 3.48
CA ASP A 11 -6.44 -1.07 2.18
C ASP A 11 -7.82 -1.18 1.52
N THR A 12 -8.41 -2.38 1.54
CA THR A 12 -9.67 -2.65 0.86
C THR A 12 -10.87 -1.94 1.48
N ARG A 13 -10.90 -1.76 2.81
CA ARG A 13 -12.09 -1.24 3.49
C ARG A 13 -12.00 0.18 3.97
N VAL A 14 -10.84 0.65 4.39
CA VAL A 14 -10.69 2.03 4.87
C VAL A 14 -10.73 3.00 3.71
N LEU A 15 -10.03 2.66 2.63
CA LEU A 15 -9.96 3.53 1.46
C LEU A 15 -11.08 3.25 0.46
N TYR A 16 -11.58 2.00 0.38
CA TYR A 16 -12.47 1.56 -0.68
C TYR A 16 -13.88 1.14 -0.24
N GLY A 17 -14.06 0.67 1.00
CA GLY A 17 -15.36 0.24 1.52
C GLY A 17 -16.23 1.37 2.06
N GLY A 18 -15.66 2.55 2.29
CA GLY A 18 -16.33 3.72 2.87
C GLY A 18 -16.54 4.89 1.91
N LYS A 19 -16.39 4.74 0.60
CA LYS A 19 -16.41 5.85 -0.39
C LYS A 19 -15.27 6.86 -0.23
N VAL A 20 -14.13 6.44 0.31
CA VAL A 20 -13.01 7.32 0.60
C VAL A 20 -11.99 7.24 -0.53
N GLY A 21 -12.34 7.80 -1.68
CA GLY A 21 -11.37 8.07 -2.72
C GLY A 21 -10.61 9.38 -2.47
N PHE A 22 -9.47 9.54 -3.12
CA PHE A 22 -8.66 10.77 -3.14
C PHE A 22 -9.51 12.05 -3.22
N PHE A 23 -10.53 12.06 -4.08
CA PHE A 23 -11.40 13.21 -4.32
C PHE A 23 -12.37 13.46 -3.18
N GLU A 24 -12.84 12.43 -2.48
CA GLU A 24 -13.70 12.59 -1.31
C GLU A 24 -12.91 13.12 -0.12
N PHE A 25 -11.70 12.63 0.06
CA PHE A 25 -10.77 13.11 1.08
C PHE A 25 -10.46 14.61 0.88
N LEU A 26 -10.24 15.02 -0.36
CA LEU A 26 -10.02 16.41 -0.73
C LEU A 26 -11.32 17.19 -0.95
N ARG A 27 -12.49 16.55 -0.82
CA ARG A 27 -13.82 17.14 -1.15
C ARG A 27 -13.90 17.68 -2.58
N VAL A 28 -13.22 17.03 -3.52
CA VAL A 28 -13.30 17.35 -4.96
C VAL A 28 -14.25 16.35 -5.62
N PRO A 29 -15.38 16.77 -6.18
CA PRO A 29 -16.28 15.83 -6.85
C PRO A 29 -15.64 15.37 -8.16
N THR A 30 -15.41 14.09 -8.34
CA THR A 30 -15.48 13.34 -9.61
C THR A 30 -14.50 12.19 -9.86
N LEU A 31 -14.88 11.28 -10.73
CA LEU A 31 -14.19 10.51 -11.79
C LEU A 31 -13.49 9.20 -11.49
N THR A 32 -13.34 8.70 -10.25
CA THR A 32 -12.48 7.53 -9.98
C THR A 32 -13.13 6.34 -9.29
N GLU A 33 -14.44 6.17 -9.32
CA GLU A 33 -15.10 4.95 -8.80
C GLU A 33 -14.58 3.66 -9.43
N THR A 34 -14.08 3.71 -10.68
CA THR A 34 -13.69 2.51 -11.44
C THR A 34 -12.31 1.95 -11.07
N THR A 35 -11.34 2.77 -10.71
CA THR A 35 -9.98 2.29 -10.38
C THR A 35 -9.96 1.71 -8.96
N PHE A 36 -10.60 2.38 -8.03
CA PHE A 36 -10.69 1.97 -6.63
C PHE A 36 -11.51 0.67 -6.45
N SER A 37 -12.59 0.50 -7.19
CA SER A 37 -13.37 -0.74 -7.13
C SER A 37 -12.58 -1.97 -7.58
N ARG A 38 -11.66 -1.82 -8.55
CA ARG A 38 -10.80 -2.92 -9.03
C ARG A 38 -9.77 -3.36 -8.00
N LEU A 39 -9.20 -2.43 -7.24
CA LEU A 39 -8.26 -2.74 -6.17
C LEU A 39 -8.96 -3.50 -5.03
N ALA A 40 -10.12 -3.02 -4.59
CA ALA A 40 -10.93 -3.68 -3.59
C ALA A 40 -11.36 -5.09 -4.04
N GLU A 41 -11.75 -5.25 -5.30
CA GLU A 41 -12.09 -6.55 -5.89
C GLU A 41 -10.88 -7.49 -5.89
N MET A 42 -9.70 -7.02 -6.32
CA MET A 42 -8.49 -7.82 -6.36
C MET A 42 -8.07 -8.31 -4.96
N TYR A 43 -8.07 -7.44 -3.97
CA TYR A 43 -7.75 -7.84 -2.59
C TYR A 43 -8.79 -8.78 -2.00
N SER A 44 -10.07 -8.59 -2.32
CA SER A 44 -11.13 -9.51 -1.91
C SER A 44 -10.93 -10.89 -2.50
N LEU A 45 -10.57 -10.98 -3.77
CA LEU A 45 -10.25 -12.24 -4.45
C LEU A 45 -8.99 -12.91 -3.85
N LEU A 46 -7.96 -12.14 -3.48
CA LEU A 46 -6.78 -12.67 -2.82
C LEU A 46 -7.11 -13.28 -1.45
N ILE A 47 -7.92 -12.59 -0.63
CA ILE A 47 -8.40 -13.14 0.64
C ILE A 47 -9.20 -14.42 0.39
N ASP A 48 -10.11 -14.41 -0.56
CA ASP A 48 -10.95 -15.57 -0.88
C ASP A 48 -10.12 -16.77 -1.35
N GLN A 49 -9.07 -16.50 -2.12
CA GLN A 49 -8.18 -17.54 -2.63
C GLN A 49 -7.23 -18.12 -1.59
N TYR A 50 -6.65 -17.28 -0.72
CA TYR A 50 -5.60 -17.71 0.20
C TYR A 50 -6.11 -18.12 1.58
N VAL A 51 -7.21 -17.58 2.06
CA VAL A 51 -7.82 -17.92 3.34
C VAL A 51 -8.93 -18.94 3.13
N LYS A 52 -8.70 -20.17 3.59
CA LYS A 52 -9.67 -21.28 3.38
C LYS A 52 -10.65 -21.45 4.52
N ASP A 53 -10.29 -21.05 5.74
CA ASP A 53 -11.19 -21.10 6.89
C ASP A 53 -12.27 -20.02 6.79
N PRO A 54 -13.57 -20.37 6.77
CA PRO A 54 -14.65 -19.40 6.65
C PRO A 54 -14.74 -18.43 7.84
N ALA A 55 -14.39 -18.87 9.04
CA ALA A 55 -14.41 -18.03 10.23
C ALA A 55 -13.28 -16.97 10.17
N GLU A 56 -12.07 -17.40 9.80
CA GLU A 56 -10.93 -16.50 9.60
C GLU A 56 -11.21 -15.54 8.45
N LYS A 57 -11.78 -16.01 7.34
CA LYS A 57 -12.20 -15.18 6.21
C LYS A 57 -13.17 -14.07 6.65
N THR A 58 -14.20 -14.43 7.40
CA THR A 58 -15.18 -13.47 7.93
C THR A 58 -14.52 -12.46 8.86
N HIS A 59 -13.62 -12.92 9.75
CA HIS A 59 -12.85 -12.06 10.64
C HIS A 59 -12.02 -11.04 9.88
N LEU A 60 -11.34 -11.45 8.82
CA LEU A 60 -10.50 -10.58 7.99
C LEU A 60 -11.33 -9.60 7.14
N PHE A 61 -12.46 -10.04 6.58
CA PHE A 61 -13.37 -9.13 5.88
C PHE A 61 -14.00 -8.08 6.82
N ARG A 62 -13.99 -8.32 8.12
CA ARG A 62 -14.44 -7.36 9.13
C ARG A 62 -13.27 -6.78 9.95
N ALA A 63 -12.07 -6.71 9.38
CA ALA A 63 -10.85 -6.34 10.08
C ALA A 63 -10.95 -4.99 10.80
N ILE A 64 -11.62 -3.99 10.23
CA ILE A 64 -11.85 -2.68 10.85
C ILE A 64 -12.62 -2.81 12.18
N GLU A 65 -13.53 -3.79 12.28
CA GLU A 65 -14.34 -4.01 13.48
C GLU A 65 -13.67 -4.99 14.46
N THR A 66 -12.89 -5.93 13.94
CA THR A 66 -12.39 -7.09 14.67
C THR A 66 -10.93 -7.00 15.08
N ILE A 67 -10.14 -6.11 14.46
CA ILE A 67 -8.69 -5.98 14.66
C ILE A 67 -8.34 -4.57 15.14
N PRO A 68 -7.92 -4.38 16.40
CA PRO A 68 -7.75 -3.05 17.00
C PRO A 68 -6.77 -2.14 16.26
N CYS A 69 -5.62 -2.66 15.82
CA CYS A 69 -4.62 -1.85 15.09
C CYS A 69 -5.14 -1.39 13.71
N VAL A 70 -5.94 -2.20 13.03
CA VAL A 70 -6.63 -1.81 11.78
C VAL A 70 -7.66 -0.74 12.05
N LYS A 71 -8.47 -0.92 13.11
CA LYS A 71 -9.46 0.07 13.53
C LYS A 71 -8.83 1.42 13.81
N LYS A 72 -7.70 1.44 14.50
CA LYS A 72 -6.98 2.68 14.85
C LYS A 72 -6.53 3.46 13.62
N LYS A 73 -6.00 2.77 12.60
CA LYS A 73 -5.67 3.39 11.30
C LYS A 73 -6.91 3.95 10.61
N ALA A 74 -8.01 3.18 10.62
CA ALA A 74 -9.28 3.59 10.02
C ALA A 74 -9.88 4.81 10.71
N ASP A 75 -9.93 4.81 12.03
CA ASP A 75 -10.46 5.92 12.83
C ASP A 75 -9.65 7.21 12.58
N TRP A 76 -8.33 7.09 12.47
CA TRP A 76 -7.47 8.23 12.15
C TRP A 76 -7.76 8.80 10.76
N ALA A 77 -7.88 7.95 9.74
CA ALA A 77 -8.22 8.38 8.38
C ALA A 77 -9.60 9.05 8.34
N LEU A 78 -10.61 8.45 8.98
CA LEU A 78 -11.98 8.98 9.06
C LEU A 78 -12.06 10.30 9.83
N LYS A 79 -11.25 10.47 10.88
CA LYS A 79 -11.12 11.76 11.60
C LYS A 79 -10.77 12.88 10.62
N TRP A 80 -9.77 12.68 9.78
CA TRP A 80 -9.33 13.69 8.82
C TRP A 80 -10.31 13.94 7.67
N ILE A 81 -10.97 12.89 7.19
CA ILE A 81 -12.00 13.01 6.13
C ILE A 81 -13.19 13.82 6.60
N SER A 82 -13.67 13.55 7.82
CA SER A 82 -14.83 14.24 8.41
C SER A 82 -14.47 15.58 9.04
N SER A 83 -13.17 15.90 9.14
CA SER A 83 -12.68 17.11 9.77
C SER A 83 -13.15 18.37 9.03
N SER A 84 -13.45 19.42 9.81
CA SER A 84 -13.64 20.78 9.33
C SER A 84 -12.32 21.56 9.21
N ASP A 85 -11.18 20.92 9.53
CA ASP A 85 -9.86 21.52 9.51
C ASP A 85 -9.47 22.02 8.11
N SER A 86 -8.39 22.73 8.03
CA SER A 86 -7.94 23.34 6.78
C SER A 86 -7.72 22.30 5.67
N PHE A 87 -7.89 22.71 4.42
CA PHE A 87 -7.57 21.87 3.27
C PHE A 87 -6.11 21.35 3.34
N ALA A 88 -5.19 22.21 3.81
CA ALA A 88 -3.77 21.85 3.92
C ALA A 88 -3.53 20.70 4.91
N GLU A 89 -4.21 20.67 6.06
CA GLU A 89 -4.09 19.60 7.05
C GLU A 89 -4.68 18.29 6.54
N ARG A 90 -5.84 18.34 5.86
CA ARG A 90 -6.40 17.15 5.21
C ARG A 90 -5.50 16.61 4.10
N LEU A 91 -4.90 17.50 3.30
CA LEU A 91 -3.94 17.12 2.26
C LEU A 91 -2.69 16.44 2.85
N LEU A 92 -2.17 16.93 3.98
CA LEU A 92 -1.10 16.30 4.73
C LEU A 92 -1.48 14.93 5.25
N ALA A 93 -2.66 14.81 5.85
CA ALA A 93 -3.17 13.53 6.33
C ALA A 93 -3.33 12.52 5.17
N PHE A 94 -3.81 12.97 4.02
CA PHE A 94 -3.84 12.15 2.82
C PHE A 94 -2.42 11.70 2.40
N ALA A 95 -1.45 12.60 2.37
CA ALA A 95 -0.05 12.24 2.08
C ALA A 95 0.53 11.22 3.08
N CYS A 96 0.11 11.27 4.35
CA CYS A 96 0.48 10.26 5.35
C CYS A 96 -0.18 8.90 5.10
N ILE A 97 -1.44 8.86 4.67
CA ILE A 97 -2.13 7.63 4.31
C ILE A 97 -1.39 6.96 3.14
N GLU A 98 -1.20 7.69 2.05
CA GLU A 98 -0.59 7.17 0.82
C GLU A 98 0.92 6.85 0.99
N GLY A 99 1.64 7.65 1.78
CA GLY A 99 3.09 7.51 1.94
C GLY A 99 3.51 6.64 3.12
N ILE A 100 2.75 6.62 4.23
CA ILE A 100 3.15 5.96 5.47
C ILE A 100 2.31 4.71 5.75
N PHE A 101 0.97 4.79 5.71
CA PHE A 101 0.09 3.70 6.12
C PHE A 101 0.14 2.45 5.24
N PHE A 102 0.73 2.53 4.06
CA PHE A 102 0.97 1.38 3.19
C PHE A 102 2.40 0.87 3.23
N SER A 103 3.32 1.62 3.82
CA SER A 103 4.75 1.34 3.76
C SER A 103 5.13 0.00 4.38
N GLY A 104 4.58 -0.33 5.55
CA GLY A 104 4.81 -1.60 6.22
C GLY A 104 4.25 -2.79 5.44
N SER A 105 3.06 -2.62 4.87
CA SER A 105 2.40 -3.63 4.05
C SER A 105 3.18 -3.93 2.78
N PHE A 106 3.55 -2.91 2.03
CA PHE A 106 4.36 -3.06 0.81
C PHE A 106 5.70 -3.70 1.10
N CYS A 107 6.39 -3.28 2.15
CA CYS A 107 7.65 -3.88 2.57
C CYS A 107 7.50 -5.38 2.84
N SER A 108 6.44 -5.79 3.54
CA SER A 108 6.17 -7.19 3.84
C SER A 108 5.93 -8.02 2.57
N ILE A 109 5.23 -7.48 1.58
CA ILE A 109 4.99 -8.16 0.29
C ILE A 109 6.27 -8.21 -0.54
N TYR A 110 7.07 -7.15 -0.54
CA TYR A 110 8.37 -7.15 -1.21
C TYR A 110 9.37 -8.13 -0.59
N TRP A 111 9.29 -8.39 0.71
CA TRP A 111 10.05 -9.47 1.34
C TRP A 111 9.68 -10.84 0.77
N LEU A 112 8.39 -11.10 0.48
CA LEU A 112 7.98 -12.32 -0.25
C LEU A 112 8.57 -12.35 -1.65
N LYS A 113 8.60 -11.22 -2.36
CA LYS A 113 9.23 -11.11 -3.68
C LYS A 113 10.71 -11.47 -3.64
N LYS A 114 11.46 -10.93 -2.68
CA LYS A 114 12.89 -11.26 -2.47
C LYS A 114 13.11 -12.77 -2.31
N ARG A 115 12.12 -13.50 -1.78
CA ARG A 115 12.17 -14.94 -1.58
C ARG A 115 11.59 -15.75 -2.75
N GLY A 116 11.16 -15.11 -3.82
CA GLY A 116 10.54 -15.76 -4.98
C GLY A 116 9.15 -16.36 -4.69
N LEU A 117 8.46 -15.86 -3.65
CA LEU A 117 7.17 -16.38 -3.21
C LEU A 117 6.03 -15.51 -3.76
N MET A 118 4.88 -16.14 -4.03
CA MET A 118 3.62 -15.50 -4.41
C MET A 118 3.75 -14.48 -5.57
N PRO A 119 4.20 -14.89 -6.76
CA PRO A 119 4.55 -13.98 -7.86
C PRO A 119 3.38 -13.08 -8.29
N GLY A 120 2.15 -13.58 -8.30
CA GLY A 120 0.98 -12.78 -8.64
C GLY A 120 0.72 -11.65 -7.64
N LEU A 121 0.81 -11.94 -6.34
CA LEU A 121 0.66 -10.93 -5.29
C LEU A 121 1.78 -9.90 -5.34
N THR A 122 3.04 -10.35 -5.48
CA THR A 122 4.18 -9.43 -5.50
C THR A 122 4.21 -8.56 -6.75
N PHE A 123 3.74 -9.07 -7.87
CA PHE A 123 3.55 -8.28 -9.08
C PHE A 123 2.45 -7.20 -8.91
N SER A 124 1.30 -7.58 -8.35
CA SER A 124 0.24 -6.62 -8.03
C SER A 124 0.75 -5.52 -7.10
N ASN A 125 1.53 -5.90 -6.07
CA ASN A 125 2.11 -4.95 -5.13
C ASN A 125 3.04 -3.93 -5.80
N GLU A 126 3.78 -4.32 -6.84
CA GLU A 126 4.61 -3.38 -7.60
C GLU A 126 3.78 -2.30 -8.31
N LEU A 127 2.66 -2.71 -8.90
CA LEU A 127 1.78 -1.77 -9.59
C LEU A 127 1.13 -0.82 -8.59
N ILE A 128 0.56 -1.37 -7.50
CA ILE A 128 -0.12 -0.60 -6.47
C ILE A 128 0.85 0.36 -5.78
N SER A 129 2.00 -0.11 -5.30
CA SER A 129 2.96 0.76 -4.60
C SER A 129 3.51 1.89 -5.47
N ARG A 130 3.53 1.71 -6.78
CA ARG A 130 3.84 2.77 -7.74
C ARG A 130 2.73 3.82 -7.79
N ASP A 131 1.48 3.39 -7.86
CA ASP A 131 0.33 4.28 -7.92
C ASP A 131 0.21 5.08 -6.62
N GLU A 132 0.38 4.44 -5.45
CA GLU A 132 0.37 5.12 -4.16
C GLU A 132 1.55 6.09 -4.00
N GLY A 133 2.71 5.75 -4.55
CA GLY A 133 3.84 6.67 -4.65
C GLY A 133 3.53 7.93 -5.46
N LEU A 134 2.81 7.79 -6.57
CA LEU A 134 2.34 8.93 -7.38
C LEU A 134 1.30 9.77 -6.64
N HIS A 135 0.37 9.15 -5.90
CA HIS A 135 -0.62 9.85 -5.07
C HIS A 135 0.06 10.69 -3.99
N ARG A 136 1.03 10.11 -3.28
CA ARG A 136 1.84 10.83 -2.27
C ARG A 136 2.59 12.01 -2.90
N ASP A 137 3.27 11.79 -4.01
CA ASP A 137 4.05 12.83 -4.68
C ASP A 137 3.15 13.96 -5.19
N PHE A 138 1.97 13.62 -5.68
CA PHE A 138 0.97 14.60 -6.09
C PHE A 138 0.45 15.42 -4.91
N ALA A 139 0.19 14.77 -3.76
CA ALA A 139 -0.20 15.47 -2.54
C ALA A 139 0.89 16.45 -2.07
N CYS A 140 2.16 16.04 -2.09
CA CYS A 140 3.29 16.90 -1.76
C CYS A 140 3.43 18.08 -2.74
N LEU A 141 3.22 17.85 -4.04
CA LEU A 141 3.21 18.89 -5.04
C LEU A 141 2.11 19.92 -4.78
N LEU A 142 0.87 19.46 -4.55
CA LEU A 142 -0.24 20.34 -4.20
C LEU A 142 0.06 21.14 -2.92
N TYR A 143 0.61 20.48 -1.90
CA TYR A 143 1.02 21.13 -0.67
C TYR A 143 2.07 22.23 -0.91
N SER A 144 3.03 21.97 -1.80
CA SER A 144 4.06 22.97 -2.16
C SER A 144 3.47 24.24 -2.77
N MET A 145 2.35 24.13 -3.48
CA MET A 145 1.64 25.23 -4.18
C MET A 145 0.69 26.02 -3.27
N LEU A 146 0.43 25.56 -2.04
CA LEU A 146 -0.47 26.28 -1.12
C LEU A 146 0.14 27.60 -0.67
N ASN A 147 -0.67 28.66 -0.69
CA ASN A 147 -0.31 29.98 -0.16
C ASN A 147 -0.31 30.00 1.38
N ASN A 148 -1.25 29.29 2.00
CA ASN A 148 -1.38 29.19 3.44
C ASN A 148 -1.08 27.76 3.87
N LYS A 149 0.06 27.56 4.50
CA LYS A 149 0.49 26.27 5.03
C LYS A 149 0.34 26.28 6.55
N PRO A 150 0.03 25.12 7.16
CA PRO A 150 0.09 24.96 8.62
C PRO A 150 1.51 25.22 9.15
N ASP A 151 1.60 25.57 10.42
CA ASP A 151 2.87 25.69 11.11
C ASP A 151 3.63 24.34 11.10
N GLU A 152 4.96 24.38 11.09
CA GLU A 152 5.79 23.17 11.05
C GLU A 152 5.48 22.20 12.21
N GLU A 153 5.13 22.71 13.38
CA GLU A 153 4.75 21.89 14.54
C GLU A 153 3.47 21.08 14.26
N VAL A 154 2.48 21.68 13.58
CA VAL A 154 1.26 21.00 13.19
C VAL A 154 1.57 19.89 12.18
N VAL A 155 2.39 20.20 11.17
CA VAL A 155 2.83 19.20 10.18
C VAL A 155 3.54 18.04 10.86
N ARG A 156 4.49 18.31 11.75
CA ARG A 156 5.21 17.29 12.52
C ARG A 156 4.27 16.43 13.34
N SER A 157 3.32 17.06 14.03
CA SER A 157 2.34 16.34 14.84
C SER A 157 1.51 15.36 14.01
N ILE A 158 1.01 15.77 12.85
CA ILE A 158 0.23 14.91 11.94
C ILE A 158 1.06 13.71 11.47
N VAL A 159 2.27 13.97 10.99
CA VAL A 159 3.14 12.92 10.44
C VAL A 159 3.61 11.95 11.54
N THR A 160 4.01 12.46 12.70
CA THR A 160 4.49 11.60 13.82
C THR A 160 3.35 10.77 14.43
N GLU A 161 2.12 11.30 14.48
CA GLU A 161 0.94 10.52 14.88
C GLU A 161 0.71 9.36 13.91
N ALA A 162 0.77 9.60 12.60
CA ALA A 162 0.65 8.55 11.59
C ALA A 162 1.75 7.49 11.71
N VAL A 163 3.00 7.90 11.92
CA VAL A 163 4.14 6.99 12.14
C VAL A 163 3.92 6.11 13.37
N ALA A 164 3.45 6.67 14.47
CA ALA A 164 3.20 5.90 15.68
C ALA A 164 2.11 4.82 15.45
N ILE A 165 1.05 5.18 14.74
CA ILE A 165 -0.05 4.26 14.39
C ILE A 165 0.45 3.14 13.45
N GLU A 166 1.24 3.48 12.43
CA GLU A 166 1.78 2.47 11.51
C GLU A 166 2.74 1.50 12.18
N LYS A 167 3.60 1.99 13.09
CA LYS A 167 4.49 1.14 13.89
C LYS A 167 3.70 0.16 14.77
N GLU A 168 2.67 0.62 15.45
CA GLU A 168 1.78 -0.23 16.25
C GLU A 168 1.13 -1.30 15.35
N PHE A 169 0.58 -0.89 14.21
CA PHE A 169 -0.02 -1.80 13.24
C PHE A 169 0.95 -2.89 12.79
N VAL A 170 2.17 -2.53 12.40
CA VAL A 170 3.16 -3.49 11.92
C VAL A 170 3.65 -4.42 13.03
N CYS A 171 3.86 -3.91 14.25
CA CYS A 171 4.27 -4.73 15.39
C CYS A 171 3.21 -5.76 15.77
N ASP A 172 1.93 -5.37 15.74
CA ASP A 172 0.81 -6.26 16.05
C ASP A 172 0.56 -7.29 14.94
N SER A 173 0.76 -6.86 13.67
CA SER A 173 0.56 -7.71 12.49
C SER A 173 1.70 -8.71 12.26
N LEU A 174 2.92 -8.42 12.72
CA LEU A 174 4.10 -9.26 12.60
C LEU A 174 4.56 -9.79 13.98
N PRO A 175 3.80 -10.69 14.60
CA PRO A 175 4.08 -11.17 15.97
C PRO A 175 5.34 -12.03 16.07
N CYS A 176 5.97 -12.38 14.96
CA CYS A 176 7.18 -13.22 14.91
C CYS A 176 8.31 -12.53 14.14
N ALA A 177 9.53 -12.77 14.59
CA ALA A 177 10.73 -12.37 13.86
C ALA A 177 10.89 -13.28 12.63
N LEU A 178 10.77 -12.72 11.44
CA LEU A 178 11.10 -13.38 10.19
C LEU A 178 12.60 -13.21 9.89
N VAL A 179 13.17 -14.16 9.16
CA VAL A 179 14.57 -14.06 8.73
C VAL A 179 14.75 -12.82 7.84
N GLY A 180 15.49 -11.83 8.34
CA GLY A 180 15.76 -10.57 7.65
C GLY A 180 14.60 -9.56 7.66
N MET A 181 13.58 -9.76 8.51
CA MET A 181 12.51 -8.79 8.75
C MET A 181 11.89 -9.02 10.14
N ASN A 182 12.01 -8.05 11.03
CA ASN A 182 11.44 -8.08 12.37
C ASN A 182 10.80 -6.73 12.72
N SER A 183 10.05 -6.67 13.82
CA SER A 183 9.31 -5.48 14.25
C SER A 183 10.20 -4.24 14.40
N LYS A 184 11.44 -4.41 14.91
CA LYS A 184 12.37 -3.28 15.03
C LYS A 184 12.77 -2.75 13.65
N MET A 185 13.22 -3.61 12.76
CA MET A 185 13.60 -3.21 11.39
C MET A 185 12.41 -2.58 10.65
N MET A 186 11.20 -3.11 10.84
CA MET A 186 10.00 -2.52 10.25
C MET A 186 9.70 -1.13 10.82
N SER A 187 9.87 -0.94 12.13
CA SER A 187 9.73 0.38 12.76
C SER A 187 10.76 1.38 12.23
N ASP A 188 12.02 0.95 12.10
CA ASP A 188 13.10 1.77 11.52
C ASP A 188 12.79 2.14 10.05
N TYR A 189 12.22 1.20 9.28
CA TYR A 189 11.80 1.45 7.90
C TYR A 189 10.66 2.47 7.80
N ILE A 190 9.67 2.41 8.69
CA ILE A 190 8.57 3.39 8.72
C ILE A 190 9.12 4.80 9.04
N GLU A 191 10.08 4.93 9.97
CA GLU A 191 10.77 6.19 10.25
C GLU A 191 11.52 6.73 9.02
N TYR A 192 12.24 5.84 8.34
CA TYR A 192 12.95 6.19 7.10
C TYR A 192 11.98 6.71 6.03
N VAL A 193 10.84 6.06 5.84
CA VAL A 193 9.79 6.50 4.90
C VAL A 193 9.20 7.85 5.31
N ALA A 194 8.96 8.06 6.60
CA ALA A 194 8.48 9.34 7.12
C ALA A 194 9.48 10.49 6.88
N ASP A 195 10.76 10.24 7.03
CA ASP A 195 11.82 11.22 6.72
C ASP A 195 11.83 11.60 5.23
N HIS A 196 11.50 10.66 4.35
CA HIS A 196 11.31 10.97 2.93
C HIS A 196 10.08 11.85 2.70
N LEU A 197 8.99 11.62 3.43
CA LEU A 197 7.81 12.48 3.35
C LEU A 197 8.13 13.89 3.86
N PHE A 198 8.81 14.04 5.00
CA PHE A 198 9.26 15.35 5.51
C PHE A 198 10.10 16.10 4.48
N ALA A 199 11.07 15.42 3.85
CA ALA A 199 11.89 16.01 2.81
C ALA A 199 11.06 16.46 1.59
N SER A 200 10.06 15.67 1.18
CA SER A 200 9.15 16.01 0.07
C SER A 200 8.24 17.20 0.40
N LEU A 201 7.93 17.41 1.68
CA LEU A 201 7.20 18.58 2.17
C LEU A 201 8.10 19.82 2.37
N GLY A 202 9.42 19.70 2.12
CA GLY A 202 10.40 20.78 2.29
C GLY A 202 10.85 20.99 3.74
N MET A 203 10.67 19.99 4.60
CA MET A 203 11.00 20.04 6.03
C MET A 203 12.27 19.25 6.34
N ALA A 204 12.89 19.56 7.48
CA ALA A 204 13.98 18.76 8.01
C ALA A 204 13.48 17.39 8.48
N LYS A 205 14.32 16.37 8.30
CA LYS A 205 14.08 15.01 8.79
C LYS A 205 13.87 15.01 10.31
N GLU A 206 12.99 14.15 10.78
CA GLU A 206 12.69 13.99 12.20
C GLU A 206 13.49 12.86 12.84
N TYR A 207 13.55 11.71 12.18
CA TYR A 207 14.08 10.47 12.73
C TYR A 207 15.56 10.23 12.39
N ASN A 208 16.00 10.68 11.23
CA ASN A 208 17.34 10.43 10.68
C ASN A 208 17.72 8.93 10.65
N THR A 209 16.73 8.07 10.49
CA THR A 209 16.89 6.62 10.48
C THR A 209 17.33 6.16 9.09
N ALA A 210 18.36 5.29 9.04
CA ALA A 210 18.79 4.66 7.78
C ALA A 210 17.82 3.55 7.35
N ASN A 211 17.73 3.32 6.03
CA ASN A 211 16.95 2.20 5.51
C ASN A 211 17.54 0.86 6.02
N PRO A 212 16.79 0.06 6.79
CA PRO A 212 17.27 -1.23 7.27
C PRO A 212 17.20 -2.33 6.21
N PHE A 213 16.60 -2.06 5.06
CA PHE A 213 16.36 -3.02 3.98
C PHE A 213 17.03 -2.56 2.68
N ASP A 214 18.25 -3.04 2.42
CA ASP A 214 19.01 -2.78 1.19
C ASP A 214 18.22 -3.10 -0.09
N TRP A 215 17.42 -4.16 -0.05
CA TRP A 215 16.59 -4.60 -1.15
C TRP A 215 15.40 -3.67 -1.45
N MET A 216 14.97 -2.84 -0.50
CA MET A 216 13.93 -1.83 -0.73
C MET A 216 14.44 -0.62 -1.52
N GLU A 217 15.73 -0.32 -1.46
CA GLU A 217 16.33 0.72 -2.29
C GLU A 217 16.28 0.36 -3.77
N LEU A 218 16.51 -0.92 -4.10
CA LEU A 218 16.43 -1.40 -5.47
C LEU A 218 15.00 -1.31 -6.04
N ILE A 219 14.00 -1.43 -5.20
CA ILE A 219 12.58 -1.35 -5.58
C ILE A 219 12.15 0.10 -5.79
N SER A 220 12.58 1.03 -4.95
CA SER A 220 12.29 2.46 -5.10
C SER A 220 12.93 3.07 -6.35
N LEU A 221 14.03 2.50 -6.83
CA LEU A 221 14.66 2.88 -8.11
C LEU A 221 13.87 2.36 -9.32
N GLN A 222 13.01 1.38 -9.15
CA GLN A 222 12.20 0.80 -10.24
C GLN A 222 11.06 1.70 -10.72
N GLY A 223 10.78 2.84 -10.11
CA GLY A 223 9.95 3.90 -10.70
C GLY A 223 10.44 4.38 -12.07
N LYS A 224 11.65 3.97 -12.47
CA LYS A 224 12.25 4.23 -13.79
C LYS A 224 12.25 3.01 -14.72
N THR A 225 11.77 1.83 -14.31
CA THR A 225 11.70 0.68 -15.21
C THR A 225 10.63 0.90 -16.26
N ASN A 226 11.08 1.04 -17.50
CA ASN A 226 10.23 1.12 -18.68
C ASN A 226 9.37 -0.16 -18.76
N PHE A 227 8.08 -0.01 -19.02
CA PHE A 227 7.15 -1.13 -19.26
C PHE A 227 7.71 -2.16 -20.26
N PHE A 228 8.46 -1.68 -21.26
CA PHE A 228 9.07 -2.52 -22.31
C PHE A 228 10.33 -3.27 -21.85
N GLU A 229 10.90 -2.96 -20.70
CA GLU A 229 12.09 -3.66 -20.16
C GLU A 229 11.72 -4.88 -19.29
N LYS A 230 10.47 -4.99 -18.84
CA LYS A 230 9.96 -6.18 -18.15
C LYS A 230 9.68 -7.30 -19.17
N ARG A 231 10.32 -8.45 -18.97
CA ARG A 231 10.11 -9.61 -19.83
C ARG A 231 8.63 -10.02 -19.82
N VAL A 232 8.09 -10.25 -21.00
CA VAL A 232 6.69 -10.66 -21.27
C VAL A 232 6.25 -11.90 -20.45
N GLY A 233 7.18 -12.76 -20.02
CA GLY A 233 6.89 -13.94 -19.19
C GLY A 233 6.34 -13.66 -17.78
N GLU A 234 6.37 -12.40 -17.31
CA GLU A 234 5.71 -12.01 -16.04
C GLU A 234 4.20 -11.74 -16.22
N TYR A 235 3.71 -11.66 -17.47
CA TYR A 235 2.33 -11.35 -17.83
C TYR A 235 1.64 -12.58 -18.46
N GLN A 236 1.52 -13.67 -17.73
CA GLN A 236 0.73 -14.80 -18.22
C GLN A 236 -0.77 -14.53 -17.98
N LYS A 237 -1.58 -14.70 -19.02
CA LYS A 237 -3.05 -14.71 -18.87
C LYS A 237 -3.42 -15.85 -17.92
N ALA A 238 -4.38 -15.57 -17.02
CA ALA A 238 -4.94 -16.60 -16.15
C ALA A 238 -5.47 -17.77 -17.03
N GLY A 239 -5.03 -19.00 -16.71
CA GLY A 239 -5.45 -20.20 -17.44
C GLY A 239 -4.49 -20.74 -18.50
N VAL A 240 -3.43 -20.01 -18.88
CA VAL A 240 -2.45 -20.51 -19.86
C VAL A 240 -1.79 -21.82 -19.42
N MET A 241 -1.58 -22.00 -18.10
CA MET A 241 -0.99 -23.23 -17.57
C MET A 241 -1.99 -24.38 -17.40
N ASN A 242 -3.30 -24.11 -17.46
CA ASN A 242 -4.32 -25.16 -17.36
C ASN A 242 -4.37 -26.06 -18.61
N SER A 243 -3.83 -25.59 -19.74
CA SER A 243 -3.76 -26.33 -20.99
C SER A 243 -2.56 -27.29 -21.09
N ILE A 244 -1.58 -27.19 -20.16
CA ILE A 244 -0.38 -28.05 -20.18
C ILE A 244 -0.63 -29.40 -19.50
N GLY A 245 -1.68 -29.52 -18.68
CA GLY A 245 -2.01 -30.75 -17.93
C GLY A 245 -3.17 -31.58 -18.50
N GLY A 246 -3.88 -31.15 -19.53
CA GLY A 246 -5.02 -31.84 -20.11
C GLY A 246 -4.98 -31.76 -21.64
N GLY A 247 -4.84 -32.91 -22.25
CA GLY A 247 -4.55 -33.06 -23.67
C GLY A 247 -5.42 -32.21 -24.61
N ASN A 248 -4.80 -31.74 -25.67
CA ASN A 248 -5.35 -31.31 -26.95
C ASN A 248 -6.02 -29.92 -27.07
N ALA A 249 -5.51 -28.87 -26.47
CA ALA A 249 -6.05 -27.56 -26.82
C ALA A 249 -5.04 -26.48 -27.23
N ASN A 250 -3.73 -26.73 -27.23
CA ASN A 250 -2.75 -25.80 -27.80
C ASN A 250 -1.55 -26.60 -28.38
N ALA A 251 -1.79 -27.31 -29.48
CA ALA A 251 -0.70 -27.69 -30.35
C ALA A 251 -0.17 -26.39 -30.97
N PHE A 252 1.13 -26.12 -30.78
CA PHE A 252 1.81 -25.04 -31.48
C PHE A 252 1.72 -25.35 -32.99
N SER A 253 0.99 -24.53 -33.72
CA SER A 253 0.91 -24.62 -35.17
C SER A 253 1.98 -23.67 -35.76
N LEU A 254 2.76 -24.19 -36.69
CA LEU A 254 3.72 -23.39 -37.45
C LEU A 254 3.07 -22.67 -38.63
N ASP A 255 1.77 -22.88 -38.84
CA ASP A 255 1.00 -22.42 -39.99
C ASP A 255 0.00 -21.31 -39.61
N GLU A 256 0.17 -20.68 -38.45
CA GLU A 256 -0.65 -19.49 -38.08
C GLU A 256 -0.01 -18.23 -38.66
N ASP A 257 -0.71 -17.60 -39.60
CA ASP A 257 -0.37 -16.29 -40.14
C ASP A 257 -0.47 -15.24 -39.03
N PHE A 258 0.58 -14.43 -38.86
CA PHE A 258 0.67 -13.31 -37.92
C PHE A 258 0.06 -12.04 -38.48
#